data_36ac5430be046807ca9710fc9345c640
#
_entry.id   36ac5430be046807ca9710fc9345c640
#
_cell.length_a   1.000
_cell.length_b   1.000
_cell.length_c   1.000
_cell.angle_alpha   90.00
_cell.angle_beta   90.00
_cell.angle_gamma   90.00
#
_symmetry.space_group_name_H-M   'P 1'
#
loop_
_entity.id
_entity.type
_entity.pdbx_description
1 polymer ?
#
loop_
_entity_poly.entity_id
_entity_poly.type
_entity_poly.pdbx_seq_one_letter_code
_entity_poly.pdbx_strand_id
1 'polypeptide(L)'
;MLFFQFLFTEAARMIRSRTGRELLWLALRYGGRPRSQPTNVRFGRYRFRVPDALSFVWQYREIFADEFYKFRPTTADPVIFDVGANVGTSLAYFRQTYPTARIVAFEADEAISATLQENLIDNQIGGVEIITKAAWTDELGVDFGADQADSASIYSPTDRKRVPSVRLRDYLLRELRVDMLKMDIEGAETAVLTDCRDALAHVQNLFVEFHAYVGHPQTLAEVVKILEESGFRYYVNTSQYRPAPLVNHRYRGNGSMDLQLNIFAYRN
;
A
#
# COMPACT_ATOMS: atom_id res chain seq x y z
N MET A 1 -34.65 -2.71 12.79
CA MET A 1 -34.36 -3.68 11.70
C MET A 1 -33.07 -3.34 10.97
N LEU A 2 -32.84 -2.11 10.50
CA LEU A 2 -31.60 -1.64 9.83
C LEU A 2 -30.32 -1.81 10.66
N PHE A 3 -30.36 -1.56 11.97
CA PHE A 3 -29.20 -1.67 12.87
C PHE A 3 -28.68 -3.11 13.01
N PHE A 4 -29.60 -4.07 13.15
CA PHE A 4 -29.21 -5.49 13.16
C PHE A 4 -28.70 -5.98 11.79
N GLN A 5 -29.25 -5.48 10.71
CA GLN A 5 -28.71 -5.76 9.36
C GLN A 5 -27.26 -5.26 9.23
N PHE A 6 -26.96 -4.08 9.74
CA PHE A 6 -25.62 -3.51 9.70
C PHE A 6 -24.58 -4.35 10.47
N LEU A 7 -24.92 -4.78 11.71
CA LEU A 7 -24.00 -5.61 12.52
C LEU A 7 -23.79 -7.02 11.94
N PHE A 8 -24.82 -7.59 11.32
CA PHE A 8 -24.73 -8.95 10.78
C PHE A 8 -24.20 -9.01 9.35
N THR A 9 -24.27 -7.92 8.57
CA THR A 9 -23.81 -7.93 7.18
C THR A 9 -22.31 -8.11 7.06
N GLU A 10 -21.51 -7.44 7.86
CA GLU A 10 -20.04 -7.58 7.82
C GLU A 10 -19.60 -8.98 8.26
N ALA A 11 -20.10 -9.48 9.38
CA ALA A 11 -19.79 -10.83 9.84
C ALA A 11 -20.29 -11.90 8.85
N ALA A 12 -21.49 -11.72 8.29
CA ALA A 12 -22.03 -12.62 7.29
C ALA A 12 -21.25 -12.58 5.97
N ARG A 13 -20.77 -11.39 5.54
CA ARG A 13 -19.89 -11.23 4.37
C ARG A 13 -18.58 -11.99 4.57
N MET A 14 -17.93 -11.83 5.72
CA MET A 14 -16.70 -12.54 6.06
C MET A 14 -16.89 -14.07 6.02
N ILE A 15 -17.95 -14.59 6.62
CA ILE A 15 -18.19 -16.04 6.69
C ILE A 15 -18.58 -16.60 5.30
N ARG A 16 -19.34 -15.86 4.50
CA ARG A 16 -19.83 -16.30 3.19
C ARG A 16 -18.78 -16.25 2.09
N SER A 17 -17.88 -15.26 2.13
CA SER A 17 -16.83 -15.13 1.12
C SER A 17 -15.68 -16.11 1.38
N ARG A 18 -15.02 -16.57 0.30
CA ARG A 18 -13.82 -17.41 0.41
C ARG A 18 -12.69 -16.65 1.11
N THR A 19 -12.45 -15.42 0.68
CA THR A 19 -11.39 -14.55 1.23
C THR A 19 -11.65 -14.17 2.69
N GLY A 20 -12.92 -13.96 3.09
CA GLY A 20 -13.26 -13.71 4.48
C GLY A 20 -13.02 -14.91 5.40
N ARG A 21 -13.38 -16.14 4.96
CA ARG A 21 -13.05 -17.36 5.73
C ARG A 21 -11.53 -17.58 5.83
N GLU A 22 -10.80 -17.29 4.76
CA GLU A 22 -9.34 -17.36 4.77
C GLU A 22 -8.74 -16.31 5.71
N LEU A 23 -9.26 -15.08 5.74
CA LEU A 23 -8.87 -14.05 6.71
C LEU A 23 -9.05 -14.52 8.16
N LEU A 24 -10.19 -15.13 8.48
CA LEU A 24 -10.44 -15.68 9.82
C LEU A 24 -9.42 -16.78 10.17
N TRP A 25 -9.12 -17.67 9.24
CA TRP A 25 -8.10 -18.69 9.42
C TRP A 25 -6.70 -18.11 9.62
N LEU A 26 -6.32 -17.09 8.81
CA LEU A 26 -5.06 -16.38 8.94
C LEU A 26 -4.94 -15.67 10.29
N ALA A 27 -6.00 -15.02 10.74
CA ALA A 27 -6.05 -14.35 12.04
C ALA A 27 -5.86 -15.34 13.20
N LEU A 28 -6.53 -16.50 13.16
CA LEU A 28 -6.38 -17.57 14.16
C LEU A 28 -4.97 -18.19 14.13
N ARG A 29 -4.40 -18.37 12.94
CA ARG A 29 -3.11 -19.05 12.75
C ARG A 29 -1.91 -18.18 13.06
N TYR A 30 -1.99 -16.88 12.75
CA TYR A 30 -0.86 -15.96 12.76
C TYR A 30 -1.05 -14.76 13.69
N GLY A 31 -2.28 -14.40 14.08
CA GLY A 31 -2.58 -13.19 14.85
C GLY A 31 -1.97 -13.13 16.26
N GLY A 32 -1.61 -14.28 16.84
CA GLY A 32 -0.93 -14.36 18.15
C GLY A 32 0.59 -14.53 18.06
N ARG A 33 1.20 -14.44 16.90
CA ARG A 33 2.66 -14.59 16.75
C ARG A 33 3.40 -13.34 17.24
N PRO A 34 4.64 -13.52 17.73
CA PRO A 34 5.51 -12.38 18.06
C PRO A 34 5.71 -11.47 16.86
N ARG A 35 5.77 -10.16 17.12
CA ARG A 35 6.01 -9.14 16.11
C ARG A 35 7.45 -9.17 15.59
N SER A 36 7.63 -8.64 14.38
CA SER A 36 8.95 -8.44 13.76
C SER A 36 9.78 -9.73 13.64
N GLN A 37 9.12 -10.86 13.41
CA GLN A 37 9.76 -12.15 13.17
C GLN A 37 9.41 -12.68 11.78
N PRO A 38 10.40 -12.83 10.88
CA PRO A 38 10.18 -13.38 9.55
C PRO A 38 9.48 -14.74 9.62
N THR A 39 8.42 -14.89 8.86
CA THR A 39 7.54 -16.06 8.90
C THR A 39 7.10 -16.43 7.48
N ASN A 40 7.00 -17.74 7.22
CA ASN A 40 6.34 -18.21 6.00
C ASN A 40 4.82 -18.31 6.23
N VAL A 41 4.06 -17.59 5.44
CA VAL A 41 2.59 -17.59 5.45
C VAL A 41 2.06 -18.29 4.21
N ARG A 42 0.88 -18.92 4.33
CA ARG A 42 0.16 -19.52 3.19
C ARG A 42 -1.21 -18.88 3.08
N PHE A 43 -1.58 -18.49 1.87
CA PHE A 43 -2.89 -17.92 1.56
C PHE A 43 -3.25 -18.21 0.09
N GLY A 44 -4.51 -18.58 -0.16
CA GLY A 44 -4.91 -19.06 -1.46
C GLY A 44 -4.00 -20.18 -1.97
N ARG A 45 -3.35 -19.93 -3.10
CA ARG A 45 -2.35 -20.82 -3.70
C ARG A 45 -0.91 -20.40 -3.39
N TYR A 46 -0.71 -19.28 -2.66
CA TYR A 46 0.57 -18.63 -2.48
C TYR A 46 1.24 -19.02 -1.17
N ARG A 47 2.57 -18.98 -1.18
CA ARG A 47 3.42 -19.14 0.00
C ARG A 47 4.44 -18.02 0.02
N PHE A 48 4.29 -17.08 0.94
CA PHE A 48 5.14 -15.90 1.04
C PHE A 48 5.99 -15.93 2.31
N ARG A 49 7.21 -15.45 2.20
CA ARG A 49 8.01 -15.03 3.33
C ARG A 49 7.65 -13.59 3.66
N VAL A 50 7.24 -13.33 4.90
CA VAL A 50 6.83 -12.00 5.37
C VAL A 50 7.64 -11.61 6.60
N PRO A 51 8.01 -10.32 6.80
CA PRO A 51 8.78 -9.88 7.96
C PRO A 51 7.98 -9.94 9.26
N ASP A 52 6.66 -9.72 9.18
CA ASP A 52 5.73 -9.77 10.32
C ASP A 52 4.40 -10.43 9.92
N ALA A 53 4.03 -11.46 10.66
CA ALA A 53 2.84 -12.24 10.32
C ALA A 53 1.53 -11.48 10.62
N LEU A 54 1.49 -10.62 11.64
CA LEU A 54 0.29 -9.84 11.96
C LEU A 54 0.08 -8.71 10.95
N SER A 55 1.14 -8.00 10.55
CA SER A 55 1.07 -7.01 9.48
C SER A 55 0.56 -7.64 8.18
N PHE A 56 1.02 -8.84 7.86
CA PHE A 56 0.50 -9.59 6.72
C PHE A 56 -1.01 -9.89 6.83
N VAL A 57 -1.53 -10.24 8.02
CA VAL A 57 -2.97 -10.49 8.21
C VAL A 57 -3.78 -9.22 7.92
N TRP A 58 -3.28 -8.04 8.33
CA TRP A 58 -3.92 -6.77 8.01
C TRP A 58 -3.86 -6.44 6.52
N GLN A 59 -2.70 -6.62 5.88
CA GLN A 59 -2.55 -6.46 4.43
C GLN A 59 -3.49 -7.41 3.66
N TYR A 60 -3.59 -8.68 4.10
CA TYR A 60 -4.51 -9.63 3.48
C TYR A 60 -5.97 -9.16 3.57
N ARG A 61 -6.38 -8.62 4.72
CA ARG A 61 -7.73 -8.07 4.89
C ARG A 61 -8.00 -6.98 3.86
N GLU A 62 -7.14 -5.97 3.80
CA GLU A 62 -7.34 -4.82 2.92
C GLU A 62 -7.25 -5.20 1.44
N ILE A 63 -6.25 -6.01 1.07
CA ILE A 63 -5.95 -6.33 -0.32
C ILE A 63 -6.91 -7.39 -0.88
N PHE A 64 -7.14 -8.50 -0.15
CA PHE A 64 -7.88 -9.65 -0.66
C PHE A 64 -9.33 -9.73 -0.17
N ALA A 65 -9.62 -9.36 1.07
CA ALA A 65 -10.96 -9.47 1.63
C ALA A 65 -11.80 -8.22 1.34
N ASP A 66 -11.23 -7.04 1.47
CA ASP A 66 -11.87 -5.75 1.22
C ASP A 66 -11.60 -5.20 -0.21
N GLU A 67 -10.68 -5.84 -0.95
CA GLU A 67 -10.34 -5.55 -2.35
C GLU A 67 -9.99 -4.07 -2.61
N PHE A 68 -9.20 -3.45 -1.75
CA PHE A 68 -8.86 -2.02 -1.82
C PHE A 68 -8.24 -1.60 -3.16
N TYR A 69 -7.52 -2.49 -3.82
CA TYR A 69 -6.84 -2.20 -5.09
C TYR A 69 -7.64 -2.63 -6.32
N LYS A 70 -8.91 -2.99 -6.14
CA LYS A 70 -9.77 -3.40 -7.26
C LYS A 70 -10.26 -2.19 -8.04
N PHE A 71 -10.01 -2.19 -9.32
CA PHE A 71 -10.50 -1.18 -10.26
C PHE A 71 -11.15 -1.85 -11.48
N ARG A 72 -11.82 -1.07 -12.30
CA ARG A 72 -12.35 -1.54 -13.60
C ARG A 72 -11.39 -1.13 -14.69
N PRO A 73 -10.63 -2.07 -15.29
CA PRO A 73 -9.73 -1.74 -16.38
C PRO A 73 -10.55 -1.35 -17.62
N THR A 74 -10.05 -0.39 -18.37
CA THR A 74 -10.66 0.03 -19.64
C THR A 74 -10.02 -0.68 -20.84
N THR A 75 -8.95 -1.46 -20.62
CA THR A 75 -8.25 -2.28 -21.62
C THR A 75 -8.04 -3.70 -21.11
N ALA A 76 -7.72 -4.60 -22.04
CA ALA A 76 -7.42 -6.00 -21.72
C ALA A 76 -6.10 -6.17 -20.95
N ASP A 77 -5.15 -5.28 -21.16
CA ASP A 77 -3.79 -5.26 -20.61
C ASP A 77 -3.52 -3.98 -19.81
N PRO A 78 -4.10 -3.85 -18.60
CA PRO A 78 -3.95 -2.64 -17.81
C PRO A 78 -2.50 -2.44 -17.34
N VAL A 79 -2.11 -1.17 -17.21
CA VAL A 79 -0.82 -0.76 -16.66
C VAL A 79 -0.98 -0.41 -15.19
N ILE A 80 -0.22 -1.07 -14.33
CA ILE A 80 -0.27 -0.92 -12.87
C ILE A 80 1.09 -0.52 -12.35
N PHE A 81 1.13 0.55 -11.56
CA PHE A 81 2.31 0.96 -10.81
C PHE A 81 2.05 0.70 -9.32
N ASP A 82 2.91 -0.10 -8.70
CA ASP A 82 2.89 -0.43 -7.28
C ASP A 82 4.09 0.22 -6.59
N VAL A 83 3.86 1.35 -5.97
CA VAL A 83 4.89 2.17 -5.34
C VAL A 83 4.87 1.90 -3.83
N GLY A 84 5.94 1.23 -3.34
CA GLY A 84 6.01 0.60 -2.03
C GLY A 84 5.47 -0.83 -2.07
N ALA A 85 6.07 -1.68 -2.93
CA ALA A 85 5.57 -3.04 -3.18
C ALA A 85 5.81 -4.00 -2.01
N ASN A 86 6.67 -3.62 -1.06
CA ASN A 86 7.04 -4.43 0.10
C ASN A 86 7.42 -5.86 -0.35
N VAL A 87 6.93 -6.89 0.30
CA VAL A 87 7.20 -8.31 -0.03
C VAL A 87 6.34 -8.87 -1.18
N GLY A 88 5.53 -8.03 -1.85
CA GLY A 88 4.78 -8.37 -3.06
C GLY A 88 3.37 -8.91 -2.83
N THR A 89 2.76 -8.70 -1.66
CA THR A 89 1.38 -9.12 -1.38
C THR A 89 0.38 -8.50 -2.36
N SER A 90 0.53 -7.21 -2.65
CA SER A 90 -0.22 -6.46 -3.67
C SER A 90 -0.03 -7.03 -5.09
N LEU A 91 1.21 -7.41 -5.43
CA LEU A 91 1.54 -7.98 -6.73
C LEU A 91 0.87 -9.33 -6.97
N ALA A 92 0.76 -10.17 -5.93
CA ALA A 92 0.00 -11.41 -6.00
C ALA A 92 -1.48 -11.15 -6.28
N TYR A 93 -2.08 -10.13 -5.64
CA TYR A 93 -3.45 -9.71 -5.89
C TYR A 93 -3.62 -9.17 -7.31
N PHE A 94 -2.77 -8.26 -7.76
CA PHE A 94 -2.84 -7.68 -9.09
C PHE A 94 -2.72 -8.76 -10.17
N ARG A 95 -1.77 -9.68 -10.05
CA ARG A 95 -1.60 -10.77 -11.03
C ARG A 95 -2.77 -11.75 -11.03
N GLN A 96 -3.38 -12.00 -9.87
CA GLN A 96 -4.56 -12.85 -9.78
C GLN A 96 -5.80 -12.19 -10.39
N THR A 97 -5.98 -10.88 -10.18
CA THR A 97 -7.17 -10.14 -10.59
C THR A 97 -7.06 -9.64 -12.03
N TYR A 98 -5.85 -9.27 -12.45
CA TYR A 98 -5.53 -8.73 -13.78
C TYR A 98 -4.39 -9.56 -14.42
N PRO A 99 -4.68 -10.75 -14.97
CA PRO A 99 -3.63 -11.69 -15.42
C PRO A 99 -2.72 -11.15 -16.52
N THR A 100 -3.23 -10.26 -17.35
CA THR A 100 -2.53 -9.65 -18.50
C THR A 100 -1.87 -8.31 -18.18
N ALA A 101 -2.04 -7.80 -16.95
CA ALA A 101 -1.51 -6.50 -16.56
C ALA A 101 0.01 -6.42 -16.74
N ARG A 102 0.50 -5.28 -17.24
CA ARG A 102 1.90 -4.88 -17.11
C ARG A 102 2.07 -4.18 -15.76
N ILE A 103 2.96 -4.70 -14.93
CA ILE A 103 3.14 -4.22 -13.56
C ILE A 103 4.56 -3.71 -13.39
N VAL A 104 4.70 -2.48 -12.88
CA VAL A 104 5.97 -1.88 -12.45
C VAL A 104 5.90 -1.67 -10.95
N ALA A 105 6.83 -2.28 -10.22
CA ALA A 105 6.88 -2.28 -8.77
C ALA A 105 8.13 -1.56 -8.26
N PHE A 106 7.97 -0.67 -7.28
CA PHE A 106 9.07 0.05 -6.64
C PHE A 106 9.15 -0.38 -5.18
N GLU A 107 10.35 -0.77 -4.77
CA GLU A 107 10.67 -1.09 -3.39
C GLU A 107 12.04 -0.51 -3.03
N ALA A 108 12.08 0.32 -1.97
CA ALA A 108 13.28 1.08 -1.62
C ALA A 108 14.32 0.27 -0.86
N ASP A 109 13.86 -0.64 0.00
CA ASP A 109 14.74 -1.48 0.81
C ASP A 109 15.23 -2.68 0.01
N GLU A 110 16.56 -2.82 -0.09
CA GLU A 110 17.20 -3.88 -0.87
C GLU A 110 16.90 -5.29 -0.31
N ALA A 111 16.82 -5.44 1.02
CA ALA A 111 16.55 -6.73 1.64
C ALA A 111 15.06 -7.14 1.48
N ILE A 112 14.15 -6.16 1.56
CA ILE A 112 12.72 -6.37 1.30
C ILE A 112 12.53 -6.69 -0.19
N SER A 113 13.19 -5.94 -1.08
CA SER A 113 13.14 -6.19 -2.52
C SER A 113 13.67 -7.57 -2.90
N ALA A 114 14.74 -8.04 -2.25
CA ALA A 114 15.22 -9.42 -2.44
C ALA A 114 14.16 -10.45 -2.01
N THR A 115 13.52 -10.24 -0.84
CA THR A 115 12.42 -11.11 -0.37
C THR A 115 11.21 -11.06 -1.32
N LEU A 116 10.89 -9.89 -1.85
CA LEU A 116 9.86 -9.71 -2.88
C LEU A 116 10.17 -10.57 -4.11
N GLN A 117 11.39 -10.48 -4.65
CA GLN A 117 11.82 -11.26 -5.81
C GLN A 117 11.72 -12.78 -5.54
N GLU A 118 12.20 -13.25 -4.38
CA GLU A 118 12.06 -14.65 -3.95
C GLU A 118 10.58 -15.07 -3.92
N ASN A 119 9.71 -14.26 -3.29
CA ASN A 119 8.27 -14.54 -3.22
C ASN A 119 7.63 -14.64 -4.60
N LEU A 120 7.99 -13.77 -5.56
CA LEU A 120 7.44 -13.83 -6.92
C LEU A 120 7.91 -15.09 -7.65
N ILE A 121 9.19 -15.45 -7.54
CA ILE A 121 9.77 -16.65 -8.16
C ILE A 121 9.11 -17.92 -7.60
N ASP A 122 9.06 -18.07 -6.28
CA ASP A 122 8.52 -19.24 -5.61
C ASP A 122 7.04 -19.48 -5.92
N ASN A 123 6.31 -18.41 -6.24
CA ASN A 123 4.88 -18.46 -6.54
C ASN A 123 4.56 -18.32 -8.04
N GLN A 124 5.58 -18.32 -8.91
CA GLN A 124 5.44 -18.22 -10.36
C GLN A 124 4.64 -16.95 -10.80
N ILE A 125 4.86 -15.85 -10.10
CA ILE A 125 4.25 -14.55 -10.40
C ILE A 125 5.18 -13.80 -11.36
N GLY A 126 4.93 -13.92 -12.65
CA GLY A 126 5.72 -13.27 -13.71
C GLY A 126 5.13 -11.95 -14.20
N GLY A 127 5.83 -11.29 -15.14
CA GLY A 127 5.36 -10.07 -15.80
C GLY A 127 5.38 -8.83 -14.90
N VAL A 128 6.27 -8.81 -13.91
CA VAL A 128 6.51 -7.68 -13.00
C VAL A 128 7.92 -7.15 -13.22
N GLU A 129 8.02 -5.87 -13.52
CA GLU A 129 9.28 -5.13 -13.51
C GLU A 129 9.52 -4.60 -12.10
N ILE A 130 10.64 -4.99 -11.46
CA ILE A 130 10.97 -4.56 -10.09
C ILE A 130 12.09 -3.53 -10.14
N ILE A 131 11.85 -2.38 -9.55
CA ILE A 131 12.79 -1.27 -9.41
C ILE A 131 13.17 -1.17 -7.93
N THR A 132 14.36 -1.66 -7.59
CA THR A 132 14.90 -1.63 -6.21
C THR A 132 15.48 -0.25 -5.91
N LYS A 133 14.60 0.74 -5.88
CA LYS A 133 14.88 2.15 -5.57
C LYS A 133 13.65 2.81 -4.96
N ALA A 134 13.87 3.83 -4.15
CA ALA A 134 12.79 4.68 -3.66
C ALA A 134 12.17 5.47 -4.82
N ALA A 135 10.85 5.45 -4.93
CA ALA A 135 10.13 6.40 -5.76
C ALA A 135 10.18 7.78 -5.06
N TRP A 136 10.82 8.74 -5.70
CA TRP A 136 11.09 10.05 -5.13
C TRP A 136 10.91 11.16 -6.17
N THR A 137 11.37 12.37 -5.83
CA THR A 137 11.29 13.57 -6.67
C THR A 137 12.54 13.79 -7.53
N ASP A 138 13.61 13.02 -7.31
CA ASP A 138 14.88 13.05 -8.03
C ASP A 138 15.62 11.71 -7.98
N GLU A 139 16.80 11.64 -8.58
CA GLU A 139 17.67 10.45 -8.63
C GLU A 139 18.88 10.56 -7.69
N LEU A 140 18.90 11.54 -6.79
CA LEU A 140 20.05 11.80 -5.91
C LEU A 140 20.11 10.87 -4.69
N GLY A 141 19.06 10.09 -4.46
CA GLY A 141 18.88 9.24 -3.29
C GLY A 141 18.14 9.96 -2.17
N VAL A 142 17.50 9.20 -1.31
CA VAL A 142 16.72 9.70 -0.17
C VAL A 142 17.15 8.99 1.11
N ASP A 143 17.13 9.74 2.23
CA ASP A 143 17.49 9.19 3.52
C ASP A 143 16.26 8.62 4.23
N PHE A 144 16.23 7.30 4.41
CA PHE A 144 15.24 6.58 5.20
C PHE A 144 15.82 6.20 6.56
N GLY A 145 15.03 6.36 7.61
CA GLY A 145 15.34 5.82 8.92
C GLY A 145 14.54 4.56 9.20
N ALA A 146 15.13 3.59 9.90
CA ALA A 146 14.44 2.41 10.35
C ALA A 146 13.58 2.74 11.58
N ASP A 147 12.26 2.59 11.47
CA ASP A 147 11.33 2.57 12.61
C ASP A 147 10.70 1.19 12.65
N GLN A 148 11.13 0.32 13.52
CA GLN A 148 10.61 -1.05 13.71
C GLN A 148 10.33 -1.85 12.42
N ALA A 149 10.52 -3.12 12.41
CA ALA A 149 10.62 -4.12 11.35
C ALA A 149 9.81 -3.95 10.04
N ASP A 150 8.76 -3.13 10.00
CA ASP A 150 7.84 -3.02 8.86
C ASP A 150 7.69 -1.59 8.31
N SER A 151 8.29 -0.57 8.93
CA SER A 151 8.11 0.83 8.54
C SER A 151 9.42 1.61 8.56
N ALA A 152 10.09 1.68 7.42
CA ALA A 152 11.15 2.65 7.19
C ALA A 152 10.50 3.95 6.72
N SER A 153 10.70 5.06 7.45
CA SER A 153 10.11 6.36 7.14
C SER A 153 11.17 7.42 6.83
N ILE A 154 10.84 8.37 5.97
CA ILE A 154 11.68 9.56 5.74
C ILE A 154 11.82 10.43 7.01
N TYR A 155 10.92 10.25 7.98
CA TYR A 155 10.87 11.02 9.23
C TYR A 155 11.52 10.30 10.41
N SER A 156 11.89 9.02 10.29
CA SER A 156 12.55 8.32 11.38
C SER A 156 13.92 8.90 11.68
N PRO A 157 14.23 9.23 12.96
CA PRO A 157 15.54 9.75 13.36
C PRO A 157 16.61 8.67 13.53
N THR A 158 16.21 7.38 13.60
CA THR A 158 17.11 6.27 13.94
C THR A 158 17.60 5.55 12.69
N ASP A 159 18.85 5.09 12.73
CA ASP A 159 19.48 4.23 11.70
C ASP A 159 19.24 4.70 10.25
N ARG A 160 19.46 6.01 10.02
CA ARG A 160 19.26 6.60 8.68
C ARG A 160 20.23 6.02 7.68
N LYS A 161 19.66 5.41 6.63
CA LYS A 161 20.42 4.88 5.48
C LYS A 161 19.98 5.63 4.23
N ARG A 162 20.95 6.07 3.44
CA ARG A 162 20.67 6.62 2.13
C ARG A 162 20.41 5.50 1.15
N VAL A 163 19.22 5.52 0.53
CA VAL A 163 18.82 4.56 -0.50
C VAL A 163 18.79 5.24 -1.86
N PRO A 164 19.12 4.52 -2.94
CA PRO A 164 18.98 5.04 -4.29
C PRO A 164 17.52 5.43 -4.59
N SER A 165 17.31 6.50 -5.33
CA SER A 165 15.97 6.94 -5.74
C SER A 165 15.82 7.00 -7.26
N VAL A 166 14.57 7.05 -7.70
CA VAL A 166 14.15 7.40 -9.05
C VAL A 166 13.04 8.41 -8.99
N ARG A 167 13.00 9.30 -9.97
CA ARG A 167 11.91 10.26 -10.08
C ARG A 167 10.67 9.57 -10.65
N LEU A 168 9.65 9.34 -9.80
CA LEU A 168 8.42 8.64 -10.19
C LEU A 168 7.71 9.32 -11.37
N ARG A 169 7.71 10.65 -11.38
CA ARG A 169 7.13 11.45 -12.45
C ARG A 169 7.60 11.03 -13.84
N ASP A 170 8.89 10.75 -14.00
CA ASP A 170 9.47 10.40 -15.31
C ASP A 170 9.00 9.01 -15.78
N TYR A 171 8.72 8.08 -14.86
CA TYR A 171 8.10 6.80 -15.16
C TYR A 171 6.63 6.97 -15.61
N LEU A 172 5.86 7.80 -14.90
CA LEU A 172 4.46 8.07 -15.26
C LEU A 172 4.34 8.73 -16.63
N LEU A 173 5.23 9.68 -16.97
CA LEU A 173 5.22 10.39 -18.25
C LEU A 173 5.62 9.52 -19.45
N ARG A 174 6.30 8.39 -19.24
CA ARG A 174 6.59 7.41 -20.31
C ARG A 174 5.37 6.60 -20.74
N GLU A 175 4.35 6.57 -19.89
CA GLU A 175 3.12 5.83 -20.17
C GLU A 175 2.08 6.73 -20.81
N LEU A 176 1.41 6.23 -21.84
CA LEU A 176 0.22 6.91 -22.37
C LEU A 176 -0.92 6.88 -21.38
N ARG A 177 -0.98 5.84 -20.54
CA ARG A 177 -1.97 5.66 -19.49
C ARG A 177 -1.46 4.71 -18.42
N VAL A 178 -1.77 5.03 -17.16
CA VAL A 178 -1.63 4.17 -15.99
C VAL A 178 -3.02 3.89 -15.46
N ASP A 179 -3.47 2.64 -15.50
CA ASP A 179 -4.82 2.25 -15.06
C ASP A 179 -4.95 2.29 -13.54
N MET A 180 -3.87 1.96 -12.83
CA MET A 180 -3.79 2.00 -11.37
C MET A 180 -2.40 2.43 -10.92
N LEU A 181 -2.35 3.45 -10.08
CA LEU A 181 -1.18 3.82 -9.29
C LEU A 181 -1.49 3.55 -7.80
N LYS A 182 -0.82 2.58 -7.19
CA LYS A 182 -0.82 2.39 -5.72
C LYS A 182 0.40 3.10 -5.17
N MET A 183 0.22 3.91 -4.14
CA MET A 183 1.28 4.65 -3.45
C MET A 183 1.15 4.46 -1.93
N ASP A 184 2.18 3.88 -1.34
CA ASP A 184 2.29 3.60 0.07
C ASP A 184 3.80 3.60 0.39
N ILE A 185 4.33 4.78 0.74
CA ILE A 185 5.77 5.09 0.79
C ILE A 185 6.19 5.81 2.08
N GLU A 186 5.41 5.58 3.14
CA GLU A 186 5.79 5.85 4.53
C GLU A 186 6.25 7.31 4.77
N GLY A 187 5.39 8.26 4.35
CA GLY A 187 5.54 9.70 4.60
C GLY A 187 6.06 10.51 3.42
N ALA A 188 6.45 9.87 2.32
CA ALA A 188 6.92 10.54 1.11
C ALA A 188 5.77 10.97 0.16
N GLU A 189 4.53 10.57 0.42
CA GLU A 189 3.38 10.68 -0.47
C GLU A 189 3.16 12.10 -0.98
N THR A 190 3.16 13.09 -0.08
CA THR A 190 2.90 14.49 -0.43
C THR A 190 3.98 15.06 -1.35
N ALA A 191 5.25 14.78 -1.05
CA ALA A 191 6.37 15.28 -1.86
C ALA A 191 6.34 14.68 -3.26
N VAL A 192 6.12 13.35 -3.36
CA VAL A 192 6.07 12.64 -4.63
C VAL A 192 4.86 13.04 -5.46
N LEU A 193 3.67 13.16 -4.85
CA LEU A 193 2.46 13.64 -5.55
C LEU A 193 2.62 15.08 -6.04
N THR A 194 3.29 15.94 -5.27
CA THR A 194 3.57 17.33 -5.68
C THR A 194 4.44 17.37 -6.92
N ASP A 195 5.48 16.54 -7.00
CA ASP A 195 6.35 16.42 -8.18
C ASP A 195 5.63 15.81 -9.38
N CYS A 196 4.69 14.89 -9.15
CA CYS A 196 3.95 14.17 -10.18
C CYS A 196 2.71 14.91 -10.72
N ARG A 197 2.38 16.13 -10.29
CA ARG A 197 1.10 16.82 -10.61
C ARG A 197 0.71 16.77 -12.08
N ASP A 198 1.61 17.10 -12.98
CA ASP A 198 1.37 17.08 -14.42
C ASP A 198 1.27 15.67 -14.99
N ALA A 199 2.00 14.71 -14.42
CA ALA A 199 1.98 13.31 -14.82
C ALA A 199 0.71 12.57 -14.34
N LEU A 200 0.02 13.07 -13.31
CA LEU A 200 -1.23 12.50 -12.84
C LEU A 200 -2.34 12.52 -13.90
N ALA A 201 -2.22 13.34 -14.95
CA ALA A 201 -3.15 13.31 -16.08
C ALA A 201 -3.19 11.95 -16.80
N HIS A 202 -2.13 11.16 -16.71
CA HIS A 202 -2.02 9.81 -17.27
C HIS A 202 -2.65 8.72 -16.38
N VAL A 203 -2.98 9.04 -15.11
CA VAL A 203 -3.46 8.07 -14.10
C VAL A 203 -4.99 8.05 -14.05
N GLN A 204 -5.58 6.85 -14.08
CA GLN A 204 -7.05 6.67 -14.03
C GLN A 204 -7.54 6.40 -12.60
N ASN A 205 -6.86 5.52 -11.88
CA ASN A 205 -7.16 5.19 -10.49
C ASN A 205 -5.89 5.34 -9.66
N LEU A 206 -6.02 5.95 -8.49
CA LEU A 206 -4.92 6.19 -7.57
C LEU A 206 -5.34 5.77 -6.16
N PHE A 207 -4.56 4.91 -5.54
CA PHE A 207 -4.62 4.62 -4.12
C PHE A 207 -3.42 5.26 -3.43
N VAL A 208 -3.67 6.02 -2.37
CA VAL A 208 -2.62 6.60 -1.51
C VAL A 208 -2.87 6.16 -0.09
N GLU A 209 -1.90 5.49 0.51
CA GLU A 209 -1.83 5.35 1.96
C GLU A 209 -1.07 6.57 2.51
N PHE A 210 -1.82 7.52 3.05
CA PHE A 210 -1.27 8.78 3.56
C PHE A 210 -0.83 8.62 5.01
N HIS A 211 0.40 9.01 5.30
CA HIS A 211 0.99 8.96 6.63
C HIS A 211 1.33 10.35 7.16
N ALA A 212 0.94 10.64 8.41
CA ALA A 212 1.36 11.82 9.13
C ALA A 212 2.11 11.44 10.42
N TYR A 213 3.23 12.07 10.66
CA TYR A 213 4.14 11.76 11.75
C TYR A 213 4.15 12.85 12.81
N VAL A 214 4.25 12.45 14.08
CA VAL A 214 4.29 13.34 15.24
C VAL A 214 5.48 14.30 15.11
N GLY A 215 5.22 15.59 15.31
CA GLY A 215 6.26 16.62 15.19
C GLY A 215 6.53 17.13 13.78
N HIS A 216 5.83 16.60 12.78
CA HIS A 216 5.90 17.04 11.38
C HIS A 216 4.55 17.65 10.92
N PRO A 217 4.54 18.54 9.92
CA PRO A 217 3.31 19.09 9.39
C PRO A 217 2.39 17.99 8.83
N GLN A 218 1.10 18.09 9.13
CA GLN A 218 0.08 17.25 8.50
C GLN A 218 -0.27 17.82 7.12
N THR A 219 0.17 17.17 6.06
CA THR A 219 0.06 17.65 4.67
C THR A 219 -1.14 17.05 3.92
N LEU A 220 -2.12 16.48 4.62
CA LEU A 220 -3.32 15.89 4.00
C LEU A 220 -4.06 16.87 3.09
N ALA A 221 -4.16 18.14 3.52
CA ALA A 221 -4.82 19.18 2.72
C ALA A 221 -4.12 19.41 1.37
N GLU A 222 -2.80 19.28 1.31
CA GLU A 222 -2.02 19.39 0.07
C GLU A 222 -2.29 18.20 -0.85
N VAL A 223 -2.32 16.97 -0.29
CA VAL A 223 -2.66 15.76 -1.07
C VAL A 223 -4.06 15.90 -1.68
N VAL A 224 -5.06 16.25 -0.88
CA VAL A 224 -6.44 16.44 -1.34
C VAL A 224 -6.53 17.51 -2.43
N LYS A 225 -5.85 18.62 -2.24
CA LYS A 225 -5.79 19.71 -3.24
C LYS A 225 -5.18 19.24 -4.56
N ILE A 226 -4.08 18.45 -4.51
CA ILE A 226 -3.47 17.89 -5.72
C ILE A 226 -4.46 16.99 -6.46
N LEU A 227 -5.20 16.14 -5.75
CA LEU A 227 -6.19 15.25 -6.35
C LEU A 227 -7.32 16.03 -7.03
N GLU A 228 -7.85 17.07 -6.37
CA GLU A 228 -8.89 17.95 -6.92
C GLU A 228 -8.41 18.71 -8.17
N GLU A 229 -7.24 19.35 -8.08
CA GLU A 229 -6.63 20.08 -9.20
C GLU A 229 -6.30 19.16 -10.39
N SER A 230 -5.97 17.89 -10.11
CA SER A 230 -5.75 16.86 -11.13
C SER A 230 -7.05 16.24 -11.68
N GLY A 231 -8.22 16.68 -11.20
CA GLY A 231 -9.53 16.24 -11.70
C GLY A 231 -9.98 14.87 -11.20
N PHE A 232 -9.46 14.39 -10.07
CA PHE A 232 -9.95 13.17 -9.43
C PHE A 232 -11.17 13.43 -8.56
N ARG A 233 -12.05 12.42 -8.51
CA ARG A 233 -12.98 12.21 -7.39
C ARG A 233 -12.29 11.30 -6.39
N TYR A 234 -12.54 11.48 -5.09
CA TYR A 234 -11.88 10.67 -4.08
C TYR A 234 -12.81 10.28 -2.93
N TYR A 235 -12.45 9.18 -2.27
CA TYR A 235 -13.04 8.68 -1.04
C TYR A 235 -11.91 8.43 -0.04
N VAL A 236 -12.10 8.85 1.22
CA VAL A 236 -11.11 8.69 2.29
C VAL A 236 -11.65 7.74 3.34
N ASN A 237 -10.84 6.76 3.72
CA ASN A 237 -11.15 5.79 4.75
C ASN A 237 -10.03 5.75 5.79
N THR A 238 -10.36 5.41 7.03
CA THR A 238 -9.39 5.13 8.08
C THR A 238 -9.38 3.64 8.39
N SER A 239 -8.20 3.03 8.40
CA SER A 239 -8.02 1.64 8.79
C SER A 239 -8.22 1.42 10.30
N GLN A 240 -8.20 2.49 11.10
CA GLN A 240 -8.32 2.40 12.55
C GLN A 240 -9.53 3.17 13.12
N TYR A 241 -10.33 2.44 13.92
CA TYR A 241 -11.24 3.08 14.84
C TYR A 241 -10.48 3.68 16.03
N ARG A 242 -10.64 4.98 16.25
CA ARG A 242 -9.99 5.72 17.33
C ARG A 242 -11.05 6.20 18.33
N PRO A 243 -11.25 5.49 19.47
CA PRO A 243 -12.20 5.94 20.49
C PRO A 243 -11.68 7.21 21.17
N ALA A 244 -12.58 8.15 21.48
CA ALA A 244 -12.29 9.44 22.08
C ALA A 244 -11.12 10.18 21.36
N PRO A 245 -11.28 10.53 20.06
CA PRO A 245 -10.17 11.00 19.22
C PRO A 245 -9.56 12.34 19.68
N LEU A 246 -10.32 13.16 20.41
CA LEU A 246 -9.82 14.41 21.00
C LEU A 246 -8.96 14.18 22.27
N VAL A 247 -8.89 12.93 22.75
CA VAL A 247 -8.05 12.52 23.88
C VAL A 247 -6.94 11.60 23.40
N ASN A 248 -7.25 10.69 22.50
CA ASN A 248 -6.33 9.71 21.93
C ASN A 248 -5.77 10.24 20.60
N HIS A 249 -4.73 11.06 20.66
CA HIS A 249 -4.22 11.79 19.49
C HIS A 249 -3.27 10.97 18.60
N ARG A 250 -2.76 9.83 19.08
CA ARG A 250 -1.76 9.03 18.37
C ARG A 250 -2.36 7.78 17.72
N TYR A 251 -1.73 7.35 16.64
CA TYR A 251 -2.02 6.07 16.03
C TYR A 251 -1.59 4.91 16.96
N ARG A 252 -2.47 3.96 17.22
CA ARG A 252 -2.19 2.88 18.19
C ARG A 252 -1.13 1.88 17.73
N GLY A 253 -0.95 1.71 16.43
CA GLY A 253 0.00 0.76 15.85
C GLY A 253 1.44 1.26 15.83
N ASN A 254 1.62 2.58 15.78
CA ASN A 254 2.93 3.23 15.74
C ASN A 254 2.90 4.54 16.52
N GLY A 255 3.68 4.64 17.62
CA GLY A 255 3.69 5.82 18.48
C GLY A 255 4.36 7.07 17.87
N SER A 256 5.04 6.93 16.76
CA SER A 256 5.64 8.03 15.97
C SER A 256 4.66 8.63 14.97
N MET A 257 3.46 8.02 14.79
CA MET A 257 2.48 8.38 13.78
C MET A 257 1.23 9.01 14.40
N ASP A 258 0.74 10.11 13.81
CA ASP A 258 -0.52 10.74 14.20
C ASP A 258 -1.70 10.15 13.45
N LEU A 259 -1.51 9.91 12.14
CA LEU A 259 -2.60 9.59 11.23
C LEU A 259 -2.11 8.68 10.12
N GLN A 260 -2.93 7.69 9.79
CA GLN A 260 -2.83 6.87 8.60
C GLN A 260 -4.21 6.81 7.93
N LEU A 261 -4.28 7.16 6.66
CA LEU A 261 -5.52 7.21 5.89
C LEU A 261 -5.36 6.54 4.54
N ASN A 262 -6.38 5.81 4.14
CA ASN A 262 -6.50 5.23 2.80
C ASN A 262 -7.33 6.18 1.91
N ILE A 263 -6.71 6.71 0.87
CA ILE A 263 -7.33 7.62 -0.09
C ILE A 263 -7.49 6.88 -1.42
N PHE A 264 -8.73 6.76 -1.88
CA PHE A 264 -9.09 6.12 -3.14
C PHE A 264 -9.54 7.21 -4.11
N ALA A 265 -8.75 7.48 -5.13
CA ALA A 265 -9.02 8.52 -6.12
C ALA A 265 -9.25 7.89 -7.50
N TYR A 266 -10.21 8.42 -8.26
CA TYR A 266 -10.61 7.87 -9.55
C TYR A 266 -11.11 8.95 -10.49
N ARG A 267 -11.04 8.68 -11.78
CA ARG A 267 -11.67 9.48 -12.84
C ARG A 267 -12.94 8.80 -13.33
N ASN A 268 -13.95 9.60 -13.69
CA ASN A 268 -15.20 9.11 -14.30
C ASN A 268 -15.00 8.82 -15.78
#